data_4004224adaf4d16c9a108a2c6926faf1
#
_entry.id   4004224adaf4d16c9a108a2c6926faf1
#
_cell.length_a   1.000
_cell.length_b   1.000
_cell.length_c   1.000
_cell.angle_alpha   90.00
_cell.angle_beta   90.00
_cell.angle_gamma   90.00
#
_symmetry.space_group_name_H-M   'P 1'
#
loop_
_entity.id
_entity.type
_entity.pdbx_description
1 polymer ?
#
loop_
_entity_poly.entity_id
_entity_poly.type
_entity_poly.pdbx_seq_one_letter_code
_entity_poly.pdbx_strand_id
1 'polypeptide(L)'
;RSRGLGDVYKRQLFKRVGKGILVTHSAGGFLGWLTAIRSPEVRGIISLEPGTYVFPEGEVPEDMPSLTGTMKGIAVPPEEFNKLTQIPIILYFGDYIPENVTDKLGGENWRVRLQMGRKFVEAVNRHGGNAVLVELPKIGIRGNTHFLMSDKNNNIIAGHMAAWLRQNGLDR
;
A
#
# COMPACT_ATOMS: atom_id res chain seq x y z
N ARG A 1 15.16 7.24 14.36
CA ARG A 1 16.12 6.11 14.49
C ARG A 1 15.45 4.71 14.57
N SER A 2 14.18 4.57 14.99
CA SER A 2 13.48 3.27 15.08
C SER A 2 12.93 2.73 13.73
N ARG A 3 12.74 3.59 12.74
CA ARG A 3 12.16 3.19 11.43
C ARG A 3 13.06 2.25 10.63
N GLY A 4 14.39 2.31 10.79
CA GLY A 4 15.34 1.42 10.12
C GLY A 4 15.40 -0.01 10.69
N LEU A 5 15.04 -0.21 11.96
CA LEU A 5 15.08 -1.55 12.60
C LEU A 5 13.97 -2.46 12.06
N GLY A 6 12.75 -1.95 11.87
CA GLY A 6 11.62 -2.76 11.37
C GLY A 6 11.86 -3.32 9.96
N ASP A 7 12.51 -2.58 9.09
CA ASP A 7 12.92 -3.02 7.77
C ASP A 7 14.05 -4.09 7.86
N VAL A 8 15.03 -3.89 8.72
CA VAL A 8 16.12 -4.87 8.94
C VAL A 8 15.57 -6.22 9.40
N TYR A 9 14.65 -6.25 10.36
CA TYR A 9 14.03 -7.50 10.84
C TYR A 9 13.23 -8.22 9.76
N LYS A 10 12.44 -7.48 8.98
CA LYS A 10 11.66 -8.06 7.87
C LYS A 10 12.55 -8.66 6.79
N ARG A 11 13.65 -8.00 6.43
CA ARG A 11 14.62 -8.56 5.48
C ARG A 11 15.29 -9.83 6.03
N GLN A 12 15.64 -9.85 7.32
CA GLN A 12 16.19 -11.04 7.95
C GLN A 12 15.18 -12.19 7.97
N LEU A 13 13.90 -11.90 8.20
CA LEU A 13 12.84 -12.90 8.12
C LEU A 13 12.77 -13.50 6.72
N PHE A 14 12.67 -12.66 5.67
CA PHE A 14 12.63 -13.14 4.28
C PHE A 14 13.86 -13.96 3.89
N LYS A 15 15.05 -13.59 4.37
CA LYS A 15 16.26 -14.42 4.17
C LYS A 15 16.16 -15.82 4.79
N ARG A 16 15.40 -15.98 5.87
CA ARG A 16 15.20 -17.27 6.55
C ARG A 16 14.07 -18.09 5.95
N VAL A 17 12.95 -17.45 5.62
CA VAL A 17 11.75 -18.14 5.13
C VAL A 17 11.72 -18.28 3.61
N GLY A 18 12.56 -17.53 2.90
CA GLY A 18 12.60 -17.51 1.43
C GLY A 18 11.53 -16.58 0.83
N LYS A 19 11.16 -16.86 -0.42
CA LYS A 19 10.22 -16.06 -1.21
C LYS A 19 8.83 -16.03 -0.59
N GLY A 20 8.22 -14.86 -0.56
CA GLY A 20 6.88 -14.71 0.04
C GLY A 20 6.16 -13.42 -0.34
N ILE A 21 4.91 -13.34 0.09
CA ILE A 21 4.05 -12.16 -0.07
C ILE A 21 4.13 -11.31 1.19
N LEU A 22 4.30 -10.02 0.99
CA LEU A 22 4.30 -9.06 2.08
C LEU A 22 2.92 -8.45 2.25
N VAL A 23 2.25 -8.76 3.35
CA VAL A 23 0.98 -8.12 3.72
C VAL A 23 1.27 -7.02 4.74
N THR A 24 0.79 -5.81 4.47
CA THR A 24 0.99 -4.64 5.34
C THR A 24 -0.33 -3.95 5.65
N HIS A 25 -0.36 -3.23 6.77
CA HIS A 25 -1.49 -2.41 7.16
C HIS A 25 -1.02 -1.06 7.70
N SER A 26 -1.72 0.03 7.33
CA SER A 26 -1.57 1.36 7.93
C SER A 26 -0.12 1.88 7.92
N ALA A 27 0.43 2.22 9.07
CA ALA A 27 1.83 2.67 9.24
C ALA A 27 2.86 1.62 8.77
N GLY A 28 2.49 0.34 8.77
CA GLY A 28 3.31 -0.75 8.25
C GLY A 28 3.57 -0.67 6.74
N GLY A 29 2.75 0.05 5.99
CA GLY A 29 2.90 0.24 4.55
C GLY A 29 4.27 0.82 4.18
N PHE A 30 4.72 1.88 4.85
CA PHE A 30 6.03 2.48 4.59
C PHE A 30 7.18 1.48 4.74
N LEU A 31 7.18 0.73 5.84
CA LEU A 31 8.19 -0.32 6.06
C LEU A 31 8.06 -1.45 5.03
N GLY A 32 6.85 -1.68 4.52
CA GLY A 32 6.60 -2.62 3.44
C GLY A 32 7.29 -2.23 2.14
N TRP A 33 7.15 -0.98 1.72
CA TRP A 33 7.82 -0.48 0.51
C TRP A 33 9.33 -0.63 0.62
N LEU A 34 9.94 -0.19 1.73
CA LEU A 34 11.37 -0.31 1.95
C LEU A 34 11.84 -1.78 2.03
N THR A 35 11.02 -2.66 2.61
CA THR A 35 11.35 -4.09 2.66
C THR A 35 11.39 -4.68 1.25
N ALA A 36 10.40 -4.39 0.41
CA ALA A 36 10.35 -4.89 -0.96
C ALA A 36 11.49 -4.33 -1.83
N ILE A 37 11.80 -3.05 -1.68
CA ILE A 37 12.94 -2.41 -2.36
C ILE A 37 14.26 -3.12 -2.03
N ARG A 38 14.42 -3.58 -0.80
CA ARG A 38 15.69 -4.11 -0.27
C ARG A 38 15.77 -5.63 -0.16
N SER A 39 14.66 -6.34 -0.43
CA SER A 39 14.61 -7.81 -0.35
C SER A 39 14.09 -8.41 -1.66
N PRO A 40 14.93 -9.10 -2.41
CA PRO A 40 14.52 -9.78 -3.64
C PRO A 40 13.58 -10.98 -3.37
N GLU A 41 13.41 -11.36 -2.11
CA GLU A 41 12.53 -12.46 -1.70
C GLU A 41 11.05 -12.05 -1.64
N VAL A 42 10.74 -10.76 -1.67
CA VAL A 42 9.35 -10.26 -1.75
C VAL A 42 8.85 -10.46 -3.18
N ARG A 43 7.80 -11.27 -3.33
CA ARG A 43 7.22 -11.65 -4.62
C ARG A 43 5.96 -10.84 -4.98
N GLY A 44 5.40 -10.15 -4.01
CA GLY A 44 4.25 -9.28 -4.20
C GLY A 44 3.86 -8.60 -2.90
N ILE A 45 3.06 -7.56 -2.99
CA ILE A 45 2.59 -6.77 -1.84
C ILE A 45 1.08 -6.68 -1.85
N ILE A 46 0.47 -7.00 -0.70
CA ILE A 46 -0.91 -6.66 -0.37
C ILE A 46 -0.87 -5.59 0.73
N SER A 47 -1.31 -4.38 0.44
CA SER A 47 -1.27 -3.27 1.39
C SER A 47 -2.67 -2.78 1.74
N LEU A 48 -3.02 -2.88 3.01
CA LEU A 48 -4.32 -2.47 3.55
C LEU A 48 -4.19 -1.06 4.09
N GLU A 49 -4.88 -0.12 3.46
CA GLU A 49 -4.88 1.30 3.84
C GLU A 49 -3.49 1.83 4.25
N PRO A 50 -2.49 1.80 3.37
CA PRO A 50 -1.16 2.30 3.70
C PRO A 50 -1.18 3.79 4.04
N GLY A 51 -0.46 4.16 5.09
CA GLY A 51 -0.41 5.54 5.58
C GLY A 51 0.60 6.43 4.84
N THR A 52 1.53 5.85 4.07
CA THR A 52 2.64 6.59 3.44
C THR A 52 3.11 5.86 2.18
N TYR A 53 3.63 6.61 1.22
CA TYR A 53 4.05 6.10 -0.09
C TYR A 53 5.42 6.63 -0.49
N VAL A 54 6.11 5.88 -1.34
CA VAL A 54 7.39 6.27 -1.93
C VAL A 54 7.19 6.61 -3.42
N PHE A 55 8.02 7.51 -3.92
CA PHE A 55 8.01 7.94 -5.33
C PHE A 55 9.45 8.10 -5.81
N PRO A 56 9.70 8.03 -7.12
CA PRO A 56 11.02 8.36 -7.65
C PRO A 56 11.40 9.80 -7.33
N GLU A 57 12.67 10.07 -7.06
CA GLU A 57 13.19 11.44 -6.97
C GLU A 57 12.82 12.23 -8.23
N GLY A 58 12.31 13.45 -8.03
CA GLY A 58 11.81 14.31 -9.11
C GLY A 58 10.37 14.07 -9.54
N GLU A 59 9.72 12.99 -9.05
CA GLU A 59 8.33 12.66 -9.38
C GLU A 59 7.42 12.59 -8.13
N VAL A 60 7.87 13.08 -7.00
CA VAL A 60 7.05 13.15 -5.78
C VAL A 60 5.87 14.10 -6.03
N PRO A 61 4.62 13.65 -5.82
CA PRO A 61 3.46 14.52 -5.97
C PRO A 61 3.49 15.69 -4.99
N GLU A 62 2.74 16.74 -5.33
CA GLU A 62 2.54 17.86 -4.42
C GLU A 62 1.99 17.42 -3.08
N ASP A 63 2.41 18.11 -2.04
CA ASP A 63 1.93 17.93 -0.67
C ASP A 63 0.41 18.13 -0.60
N MET A 64 -0.28 17.26 0.13
CA MET A 64 -1.74 17.32 0.30
C MET A 64 -2.06 17.72 1.74
N PRO A 65 -2.45 18.98 1.99
CA PRO A 65 -2.88 19.41 3.33
C PRO A 65 -4.10 18.62 3.80
N SER A 66 -4.15 18.31 5.08
CA SER A 66 -5.30 17.76 5.78
C SER A 66 -5.46 18.41 7.15
N LEU A 67 -6.54 18.09 7.85
CA LEU A 67 -6.84 18.69 9.16
C LEU A 67 -5.82 18.33 10.27
N THR A 68 -5.06 17.26 10.11
CA THR A 68 -4.08 16.79 11.12
C THR A 68 -2.64 16.85 10.65
N GLY A 69 -2.39 17.56 9.56
CA GLY A 69 -1.06 17.71 8.99
C GLY A 69 -1.07 17.57 7.47
N THR A 70 0.09 17.43 6.90
CA THR A 70 0.25 17.37 5.43
C THR A 70 0.67 15.96 5.03
N MET A 71 -0.10 15.35 4.13
CA MET A 71 0.30 14.09 3.48
C MET A 71 1.38 14.38 2.46
N LYS A 72 2.53 13.72 2.62
CA LYS A 72 3.70 13.88 1.74
C LYS A 72 4.10 12.52 1.17
N GLY A 73 4.46 12.50 -0.11
CA GLY A 73 5.21 11.41 -0.69
C GLY A 73 6.66 11.43 -0.20
N ILE A 74 7.32 10.28 -0.22
CA ILE A 74 8.72 10.14 0.16
C ILE A 74 9.53 9.83 -1.09
N ALA A 75 10.54 10.66 -1.37
CA ALA A 75 11.46 10.43 -2.47
C ALA A 75 12.36 9.22 -2.18
N VAL A 76 12.56 8.38 -3.18
CA VAL A 76 13.57 7.32 -3.21
C VAL A 76 14.32 7.37 -4.54
N PRO A 77 15.57 6.89 -4.60
CA PRO A 77 16.30 6.80 -5.86
C PRO A 77 15.49 6.04 -6.92
N PRO A 78 15.50 6.48 -8.19
CA PRO A 78 14.72 5.84 -9.26
C PRO A 78 15.00 4.34 -9.40
N GLU A 79 16.24 3.91 -9.22
CA GLU A 79 16.63 2.50 -9.26
C GLU A 79 16.07 1.70 -8.08
N GLU A 80 15.82 2.33 -6.93
CA GLU A 80 15.13 1.71 -5.80
C GLU A 80 13.62 1.59 -6.09
N PHE A 81 13.01 2.64 -6.61
CA PHE A 81 11.59 2.62 -6.99
C PHE A 81 11.32 1.56 -8.05
N ASN A 82 12.20 1.41 -9.04
CA ASN A 82 12.09 0.41 -10.09
C ASN A 82 11.96 -1.03 -9.57
N LYS A 83 12.43 -1.32 -8.36
CA LYS A 83 12.24 -2.66 -7.77
C LYS A 83 10.77 -2.94 -7.43
N LEU A 84 9.99 -1.92 -7.12
CA LEU A 84 8.54 -2.06 -6.92
C LEU A 84 7.78 -2.35 -8.21
N THR A 85 8.31 -1.97 -9.35
CA THR A 85 7.67 -2.26 -10.65
C THR A 85 7.85 -3.71 -11.10
N GLN A 86 8.74 -4.47 -10.47
CA GLN A 86 9.05 -5.85 -10.81
C GLN A 86 8.16 -6.88 -10.11
N ILE A 87 7.30 -6.44 -9.19
CA ILE A 87 6.41 -7.29 -8.41
C ILE A 87 4.98 -6.77 -8.47
N PRO A 88 3.96 -7.64 -8.48
CA PRO A 88 2.58 -7.18 -8.40
C PRO A 88 2.26 -6.59 -7.02
N ILE A 89 1.51 -5.50 -7.04
CA ILE A 89 1.11 -4.74 -5.85
C ILE A 89 -0.39 -4.51 -5.87
N ILE A 90 -1.07 -4.77 -4.76
CA ILE A 90 -2.46 -4.41 -4.59
C ILE A 90 -2.66 -3.61 -3.30
N LEU A 91 -3.39 -2.50 -3.42
CA LEU A 91 -3.82 -1.67 -2.29
C LEU A 91 -5.32 -1.84 -2.09
N TYR A 92 -5.75 -1.95 -0.85
CA TYR A 92 -7.17 -1.95 -0.48
C TYR A 92 -7.50 -0.76 0.39
N PHE A 93 -8.62 -0.13 0.08
CA PHE A 93 -9.21 0.94 0.90
C PHE A 93 -10.65 0.58 1.26
N GLY A 94 -10.99 0.80 2.53
CA GLY A 94 -12.31 0.52 3.07
C GLY A 94 -13.38 1.53 2.68
N ASP A 95 -14.48 1.49 3.42
CA ASP A 95 -15.60 2.39 3.26
C ASP A 95 -15.39 3.68 4.12
N TYR A 96 -16.35 4.59 4.07
CA TYR A 96 -16.37 5.83 4.88
C TYR A 96 -15.26 6.84 4.59
N ILE A 97 -14.50 6.66 3.50
CA ILE A 97 -13.51 7.64 3.05
C ILE A 97 -14.22 8.64 2.12
N PRO A 98 -14.31 9.93 2.48
CA PRO A 98 -15.01 10.92 1.67
C PRO A 98 -14.26 11.19 0.36
N GLU A 99 -14.98 11.46 -0.69
CA GLU A 99 -14.39 11.89 -1.98
C GLU A 99 -14.00 13.37 -1.95
N ASN A 100 -14.76 14.18 -1.24
CA ASN A 100 -14.55 15.61 -1.13
C ASN A 100 -13.96 16.01 0.22
N VAL A 101 -13.37 17.20 0.27
CA VAL A 101 -12.87 17.81 1.50
C VAL A 101 -13.96 17.82 2.56
N THR A 102 -13.60 17.45 3.79
CA THR A 102 -14.53 17.36 4.93
C THR A 102 -13.90 17.93 6.19
N ASP A 103 -14.74 18.39 7.11
CA ASP A 103 -14.35 18.83 8.45
C ASP A 103 -14.14 17.68 9.46
N LYS A 104 -14.41 16.44 9.04
CA LYS A 104 -14.21 15.25 9.87
C LYS A 104 -12.76 14.79 9.81
N LEU A 105 -12.06 14.92 10.94
CA LEU A 105 -10.62 14.60 11.08
C LEU A 105 -10.21 13.26 10.45
N GLY A 106 -10.88 12.17 10.81
CA GLY A 106 -10.56 10.83 10.30
C GLY A 106 -10.81 10.72 8.80
N GLY A 107 -11.97 11.23 8.35
CA GLY A 107 -12.34 11.21 6.93
C GLY A 107 -11.34 11.98 6.07
N GLU A 108 -11.00 13.21 6.46
CA GLU A 108 -10.07 14.05 5.70
C GLU A 108 -8.67 13.44 5.63
N ASN A 109 -8.19 12.87 6.71
CA ASN A 109 -6.90 12.19 6.73
C ASN A 109 -6.83 10.99 5.78
N TRP A 110 -7.90 10.20 5.71
CA TRP A 110 -7.93 9.04 4.82
C TRP A 110 -8.20 9.44 3.38
N ARG A 111 -8.94 10.53 3.15
CA ARG A 111 -9.13 11.11 1.81
C ARG A 111 -7.80 11.43 1.13
N VAL A 112 -6.91 12.16 1.81
CA VAL A 112 -5.61 12.51 1.22
C VAL A 112 -4.67 11.30 1.07
N ARG A 113 -4.77 10.30 1.96
CA ARG A 113 -4.02 9.05 1.82
C ARG A 113 -4.48 8.21 0.64
N LEU A 114 -5.79 8.13 0.43
CA LEU A 114 -6.36 7.47 -0.75
C LEU A 114 -5.94 8.17 -2.04
N GLN A 115 -5.99 9.51 -2.08
CA GLN A 115 -5.52 10.28 -3.24
C GLN A 115 -4.04 10.05 -3.52
N MET A 116 -3.20 10.05 -2.49
CA MET A 116 -1.77 9.76 -2.64
C MET A 116 -1.54 8.31 -3.09
N GLY A 117 -2.38 7.37 -2.62
CA GLY A 117 -2.35 5.97 -3.07
C GLY A 117 -2.68 5.81 -4.56
N ARG A 118 -3.63 6.56 -5.07
CA ARG A 118 -3.93 6.59 -6.52
C ARG A 118 -2.70 7.06 -7.31
N LYS A 119 -2.06 8.15 -6.86
CA LYS A 119 -0.82 8.66 -7.49
C LYS A 119 0.34 7.66 -7.41
N PHE A 120 0.44 6.91 -6.31
CA PHE A 120 1.44 5.85 -6.18
C PHE A 120 1.21 4.73 -7.21
N VAL A 121 -0.02 4.25 -7.35
CA VAL A 121 -0.37 3.21 -8.34
C VAL A 121 -0.11 3.72 -9.77
N GLU A 122 -0.48 4.97 -10.07
CA GLU A 122 -0.18 5.60 -11.34
C GLU A 122 1.33 5.66 -11.61
N ALA A 123 2.14 6.03 -10.61
CA ALA A 123 3.60 6.09 -10.75
C ALA A 123 4.20 4.70 -11.01
N VAL A 124 3.81 3.68 -10.22
CA VAL A 124 4.29 2.30 -10.44
C VAL A 124 3.96 1.82 -11.84
N ASN A 125 2.72 2.03 -12.32
CA ASN A 125 2.29 1.57 -13.62
C ASN A 125 2.92 2.38 -14.77
N ARG A 126 3.12 3.68 -14.61
CA ARG A 126 3.84 4.53 -15.58
C ARG A 126 5.27 4.06 -15.80
N HIS A 127 5.90 3.52 -14.76
CA HIS A 127 7.23 2.92 -14.82
C HIS A 127 7.22 1.42 -15.22
N GLY A 128 6.11 0.94 -15.79
CA GLY A 128 5.99 -0.41 -16.32
C GLY A 128 5.68 -1.50 -15.30
N GLY A 129 5.24 -1.12 -14.09
CA GLY A 129 4.85 -2.06 -13.05
C GLY A 129 3.41 -2.57 -13.16
N ASN A 130 3.01 -3.36 -12.19
CA ASN A 130 1.66 -3.93 -12.06
C ASN A 130 1.11 -3.62 -10.66
N ALA A 131 0.52 -2.45 -10.50
CA ALA A 131 -0.12 -2.03 -9.27
C ALA A 131 -1.62 -1.79 -9.47
N VAL A 132 -2.43 -2.21 -8.51
CA VAL A 132 -3.89 -2.05 -8.50
C VAL A 132 -4.31 -1.40 -7.18
N LEU A 133 -5.26 -0.47 -7.24
CA LEU A 133 -5.93 0.08 -6.07
C LEU A 133 -7.41 -0.31 -6.10
N VAL A 134 -7.84 -0.97 -5.04
CA VAL A 134 -9.22 -1.42 -4.84
C VAL A 134 -9.86 -0.57 -3.75
N GLU A 135 -10.84 0.23 -4.14
CA GLU A 135 -11.77 0.88 -3.23
C GLU A 135 -12.94 -0.10 -3.02
N LEU A 136 -13.02 -0.73 -1.88
CA LEU A 136 -14.01 -1.78 -1.59
C LEU A 136 -15.45 -1.37 -1.91
N PRO A 137 -15.90 -0.14 -1.58
CA PRO A 137 -17.26 0.30 -1.95
C PRO A 137 -17.52 0.31 -3.45
N LYS A 138 -16.51 0.57 -4.29
CA LYS A 138 -16.66 0.61 -5.76
C LYS A 138 -16.83 -0.78 -6.37
N ILE A 139 -16.45 -1.83 -5.65
CA ILE A 139 -16.69 -3.22 -6.06
C ILE A 139 -17.83 -3.89 -5.28
N GLY A 140 -18.68 -3.09 -4.60
CA GLY A 140 -19.86 -3.56 -3.89
C GLY A 140 -19.59 -4.11 -2.49
N ILE A 141 -18.37 -4.07 -1.97
CA ILE A 141 -18.01 -4.48 -0.62
C ILE A 141 -18.06 -3.26 0.30
N ARG A 142 -18.98 -3.25 1.25
CA ARG A 142 -19.25 -2.08 2.08
C ARG A 142 -19.19 -2.39 3.58
N GLY A 143 -19.11 -1.29 4.38
CA GLY A 143 -19.08 -1.33 5.83
C GLY A 143 -17.71 -1.63 6.43
N ASN A 144 -16.66 -1.59 5.61
CA ASN A 144 -15.30 -1.83 6.07
C ASN A 144 -14.67 -0.59 6.67
N THR A 145 -14.13 -0.75 7.87
CA THR A 145 -13.38 0.27 8.59
C THR A 145 -11.91 0.26 8.17
N HIS A 146 -11.10 1.08 8.83
CA HIS A 146 -9.63 1.02 8.67
C HIS A 146 -9.03 -0.37 9.01
N PHE A 147 -9.73 -1.17 9.77
CA PHE A 147 -9.30 -2.52 10.17
C PHE A 147 -10.00 -3.60 9.35
N LEU A 148 -9.82 -3.56 8.03
CA LEU A 148 -10.44 -4.46 7.05
C LEU A 148 -10.35 -5.93 7.45
N MET A 149 -9.23 -6.33 8.08
CA MET A 149 -8.98 -7.71 8.52
C MET A 149 -9.79 -8.13 9.74
N SER A 150 -10.36 -7.18 10.47
CA SER A 150 -11.15 -7.42 11.70
C SER A 150 -12.64 -7.20 11.52
N ASP A 151 -13.08 -6.70 10.37
CA ASP A 151 -14.48 -6.45 10.07
C ASP A 151 -15.24 -7.77 9.84
N LYS A 152 -16.56 -7.74 10.02
CA LYS A 152 -17.42 -8.95 9.94
C LYS A 152 -17.39 -9.66 8.58
N ASN A 153 -17.04 -8.93 7.51
CA ASN A 153 -16.96 -9.43 6.14
C ASN A 153 -15.51 -9.67 5.69
N ASN A 154 -14.56 -9.81 6.61
CA ASN A 154 -13.13 -10.00 6.31
C ASN A 154 -12.86 -11.23 5.42
N ASN A 155 -13.68 -12.27 5.51
CA ASN A 155 -13.60 -13.45 4.65
C ASN A 155 -13.86 -13.13 3.17
N ILE A 156 -14.72 -12.16 2.86
CA ILE A 156 -14.96 -11.71 1.48
C ILE A 156 -13.70 -11.04 0.94
N ILE A 157 -13.06 -10.18 1.76
CA ILE A 157 -11.82 -9.50 1.39
C ILE A 157 -10.69 -10.51 1.22
N ALA A 158 -10.57 -11.48 2.14
CA ALA A 158 -9.59 -12.55 2.04
C ALA A 158 -9.79 -13.39 0.75
N GLY A 159 -11.03 -13.66 0.37
CA GLY A 159 -11.36 -14.32 -0.90
C GLY A 159 -10.90 -13.52 -2.12
N HIS A 160 -11.09 -12.19 -2.10
CA HIS A 160 -10.63 -11.29 -3.15
C HIS A 160 -9.09 -11.28 -3.23
N MET A 161 -8.40 -11.21 -2.09
CA MET A 161 -6.93 -11.30 -2.05
C MET A 161 -6.42 -12.63 -2.60
N ALA A 162 -7.05 -13.75 -2.24
CA ALA A 162 -6.69 -15.07 -2.74
C ALA A 162 -6.89 -15.17 -4.25
N ALA A 163 -7.95 -14.58 -4.79
CA ALA A 163 -8.17 -14.51 -6.24
C ALA A 163 -7.08 -13.70 -6.94
N TRP A 164 -6.71 -12.55 -6.38
CA TRP A 164 -5.62 -11.73 -6.91
C TRP A 164 -4.27 -12.47 -6.87
N LEU A 165 -3.95 -13.20 -5.79
CA LEU A 165 -2.75 -14.02 -5.70
C LEU A 165 -2.71 -15.07 -6.82
N ARG A 166 -3.82 -15.79 -7.06
CA ARG A 166 -3.91 -16.77 -8.16
C ARG A 166 -3.72 -16.13 -9.52
N GLN A 167 -4.33 -15.00 -9.80
CA GLN A 167 -4.21 -14.27 -11.07
C GLN A 167 -2.76 -13.84 -11.35
N ASN A 168 -1.97 -13.62 -10.32
CA ASN A 168 -0.56 -13.24 -10.44
C ASN A 168 0.41 -14.42 -10.26
N GLY A 169 -0.08 -15.67 -10.15
CA GLY A 169 0.75 -16.87 -9.96
C GLY A 169 1.52 -16.90 -8.65
N LEU A 170 0.94 -16.30 -7.59
CA LEU A 170 1.56 -16.12 -6.28
C LEU A 170 0.98 -17.05 -5.19
N ASP A 171 0.15 -18.00 -5.58
CA ASP A 171 -0.53 -18.94 -4.69
C ASP A 171 0.17 -20.32 -4.59
N ARG A 172 1.45 -20.40 -5.07
CA ARG A 172 2.25 -21.61 -5.09
C ARG A 172 3.57 -21.44 -4.35
#